data_7b99b59dcbb526f882cfba056584f84e
#
_entry.id   7b99b59dcbb526f882cfba056584f84e
#
_cell.length_a   1.000
_cell.length_b   1.000
_cell.length_c   1.000
_cell.angle_alpha   90.00
_cell.angle_beta   90.00
_cell.angle_gamma   90.00
#
_symmetry.space_group_name_H-M   'P 1'
#
loop_
_entity.id
_entity.type
_entity.pdbx_description
1 polymer ?
#
loop_
_entity_poly.entity_id
_entity_poly.type
_entity_poly.pdbx_seq_one_letter_code
_entity_poly.pdbx_strand_id
1 'polypeptide(L)'
;MIHIVCGIDDKFVMPCGVLMSSVFENNKNEQIEFHVITAGLKNESTNSLQKIADNYNQRLSFVVVDEVVFKDCPTNTYISAAAYNRILAANILPPDMKRCLYLDADMIVTRNVRDLYNVNMDNAAVGVVIDQSGDDIRHFNRLGYSREKGYFNSGLLLMDLEVWREKELPNKVLEYIDSHKGNLQFHDQDALNAVLYDDTYYLPMKYNSQFSFLYKNPYIDKSRWQDMYEAAEHPVIIHYTNKIKPWHRAVSYTHLTLPT
;
A
#
# COMPACT_ATOMS: atom_id res chain seq x y z
N MET A 1 -8.68 -14.73 -10.80
CA MET A 1 -9.11 -13.33 -10.59
C MET A 1 -8.10 -12.65 -9.68
N ILE A 2 -7.69 -11.44 -9.99
CA ILE A 2 -6.80 -10.63 -9.16
C ILE A 2 -7.66 -9.64 -8.36
N HIS A 3 -7.54 -9.65 -7.04
CA HIS A 3 -8.24 -8.73 -6.15
C HIS A 3 -7.29 -7.61 -5.73
N ILE A 4 -7.61 -6.36 -6.13
CA ILE A 4 -6.85 -5.17 -5.74
C ILE A 4 -7.70 -4.34 -4.79
N VAL A 5 -7.09 -3.85 -3.73
CA VAL A 5 -7.76 -3.11 -2.65
C VAL A 5 -7.12 -1.75 -2.50
N CYS A 6 -7.92 -0.71 -2.34
CA CYS A 6 -7.44 0.65 -2.07
C CYS A 6 -8.38 1.34 -1.07
N GLY A 7 -7.83 2.00 -0.05
CA GLY A 7 -8.58 2.79 0.92
C GLY A 7 -8.58 4.26 0.57
N ILE A 8 -9.74 4.90 0.41
CA ILE A 8 -9.84 6.33 0.06
C ILE A 8 -11.00 7.07 0.74
N ASP A 9 -10.85 8.38 0.79
CA ASP A 9 -11.91 9.37 0.96
C ASP A 9 -12.16 10.16 -0.35
N ASP A 10 -13.13 11.10 -0.36
CA ASP A 10 -13.45 11.91 -1.55
C ASP A 10 -12.27 12.75 -2.10
N LYS A 11 -11.27 13.08 -1.27
CA LYS A 11 -10.08 13.83 -1.71
C LYS A 11 -9.16 13.01 -2.59
N PHE A 12 -9.20 11.69 -2.42
CA PHE A 12 -8.35 10.74 -3.14
C PHE A 12 -9.03 10.01 -4.30
N VAL A 13 -10.24 10.42 -4.67
CA VAL A 13 -10.99 9.84 -5.82
C VAL A 13 -10.20 9.96 -7.12
N MET A 14 -9.64 11.15 -7.41
CA MET A 14 -8.87 11.36 -8.64
C MET A 14 -7.58 10.52 -8.65
N PRO A 15 -6.73 10.52 -7.60
CA PRO A 15 -5.58 9.60 -7.54
C PRO A 15 -5.98 8.13 -7.67
N CYS A 16 -7.03 7.68 -6.98
CA CYS A 16 -7.55 6.32 -7.10
C CYS A 16 -7.98 5.98 -8.53
N GLY A 17 -8.64 6.90 -9.22
CA GLY A 17 -9.01 6.73 -10.63
C GLY A 17 -7.78 6.58 -11.54
N VAL A 18 -6.69 7.29 -11.26
CA VAL A 18 -5.41 7.14 -11.98
C VAL A 18 -4.78 5.78 -11.67
N LEU A 19 -4.75 5.36 -10.41
CA LEU A 19 -4.29 4.03 -10.02
C LEU A 19 -5.11 2.95 -10.75
N MET A 20 -6.45 2.99 -10.67
CA MET A 20 -7.34 2.03 -11.36
C MET A 20 -7.07 1.97 -12.86
N SER A 21 -6.99 3.12 -13.52
CA SER A 21 -6.71 3.20 -14.96
C SER A 21 -5.36 2.57 -15.30
N SER A 22 -4.32 2.85 -14.51
CA SER A 22 -2.98 2.29 -14.71
C SER A 22 -2.93 0.78 -14.48
N VAL A 23 -3.66 0.29 -13.46
CA VAL A 23 -3.83 -1.14 -13.22
C VAL A 23 -4.48 -1.81 -14.42
N PHE A 24 -5.64 -1.33 -14.85
CA PHE A 24 -6.41 -1.96 -15.92
C PHE A 24 -5.69 -1.90 -17.26
N GLU A 25 -5.05 -0.76 -17.58
CA GLU A 25 -4.30 -0.59 -18.84
C GLU A 25 -3.14 -1.58 -18.97
N ASN A 26 -2.40 -1.82 -17.88
CA ASN A 26 -1.24 -2.72 -17.90
C ASN A 26 -1.58 -4.18 -17.62
N ASN A 27 -2.86 -4.50 -17.40
CA ASN A 27 -3.33 -5.86 -17.07
C ASN A 27 -4.56 -6.27 -17.90
N LYS A 28 -4.64 -5.87 -19.18
CA LYS A 28 -5.81 -6.11 -20.05
C LYS A 28 -6.21 -7.57 -20.22
N ASN A 29 -5.26 -8.48 -20.05
CA ASN A 29 -5.50 -9.94 -20.18
C ASN A 29 -5.88 -10.59 -18.84
N GLU A 30 -5.97 -9.80 -17.76
CA GLU A 30 -6.32 -10.28 -16.43
C GLU A 30 -7.78 -9.95 -16.12
N GLN A 31 -8.41 -10.83 -15.36
CA GLN A 31 -9.66 -10.51 -14.68
C GLN A 31 -9.35 -9.88 -13.34
N ILE A 32 -9.71 -8.63 -13.16
CA ILE A 32 -9.46 -7.85 -11.95
C ILE A 32 -10.79 -7.47 -11.31
N GLU A 33 -10.83 -7.58 -9.99
CA GLU A 33 -11.83 -6.96 -9.15
C GLU A 33 -11.15 -5.94 -8.25
N PHE A 34 -11.52 -4.66 -8.43
CA PHE A 34 -10.99 -3.56 -7.65
C PHE A 34 -11.93 -3.21 -6.51
N HIS A 35 -11.45 -3.24 -5.28
CA HIS A 35 -12.23 -2.98 -4.08
C HIS A 35 -11.81 -1.64 -3.48
N VAL A 36 -12.76 -0.71 -3.40
CA VAL A 36 -12.56 0.59 -2.76
C VAL A 36 -13.13 0.54 -1.36
N ILE A 37 -12.25 0.61 -0.34
CA ILE A 37 -12.65 0.71 1.06
C ILE A 37 -12.79 2.20 1.41
N THR A 38 -13.93 2.58 1.96
CA THR A 38 -14.25 3.99 2.25
C THR A 38 -15.27 4.12 3.38
N ALA A 39 -15.28 5.26 4.08
CA ALA A 39 -16.35 5.61 5.00
C ALA A 39 -17.62 6.15 4.32
N GLY A 40 -17.55 6.31 3.01
CA GLY A 40 -18.60 6.85 2.14
C GLY A 40 -18.02 7.83 1.14
N LEU A 41 -18.46 7.71 -0.10
CA LEU A 41 -18.13 8.63 -1.19
C LEU A 41 -19.40 9.31 -1.70
N LYS A 42 -19.24 10.49 -2.27
CA LYS A 42 -20.32 11.16 -3.01
C LYS A 42 -20.72 10.34 -4.23
N ASN A 43 -21.96 10.45 -4.64
CA ASN A 43 -22.47 9.75 -5.84
C ASN A 43 -21.67 10.08 -7.11
N GLU A 44 -21.19 11.33 -7.26
CA GLU A 44 -20.36 11.74 -8.39
C GLU A 44 -19.02 11.02 -8.40
N SER A 45 -18.44 10.82 -7.20
CA SER A 45 -17.17 10.11 -7.00
C SER A 45 -17.31 8.63 -7.34
N THR A 46 -18.32 7.96 -6.81
CA THR A 46 -18.60 6.54 -7.11
C THR A 46 -18.89 6.33 -8.60
N ASN A 47 -19.71 7.20 -9.20
CA ASN A 47 -20.02 7.13 -10.64
C ASN A 47 -18.78 7.34 -11.52
N SER A 48 -17.84 8.21 -11.10
CA SER A 48 -16.61 8.47 -11.84
C SER A 48 -15.69 7.23 -11.83
N LEU A 49 -15.52 6.60 -10.68
CA LEU A 49 -14.74 5.36 -10.56
C LEU A 49 -15.41 4.20 -11.30
N GLN A 50 -16.74 4.08 -11.22
CA GLN A 50 -17.50 3.04 -11.94
C GLN A 50 -17.31 3.15 -13.45
N LYS A 51 -17.37 4.37 -14.01
CA LYS A 51 -17.10 4.58 -15.44
C LYS A 51 -15.72 4.11 -15.87
N ILE A 52 -14.70 4.27 -15.02
CA ILE A 52 -13.36 3.75 -15.31
C ILE A 52 -13.42 2.22 -15.41
N ALA A 53 -14.00 1.55 -14.42
CA ALA A 53 -14.10 0.08 -14.43
C ALA A 53 -14.89 -0.42 -15.67
N ASP A 54 -16.01 0.21 -15.99
CA ASP A 54 -16.83 -0.12 -17.15
C ASP A 54 -16.06 0.02 -18.47
N ASN A 55 -15.26 1.08 -18.62
CA ASN A 55 -14.45 1.33 -19.83
C ASN A 55 -13.40 0.21 -20.07
N TYR A 56 -12.94 -0.44 -19.02
CA TYR A 56 -11.99 -1.54 -19.11
C TYR A 56 -12.65 -2.92 -18.99
N ASN A 57 -13.98 -2.97 -18.86
CA ASN A 57 -14.73 -4.22 -18.62
C ASN A 57 -14.21 -5.01 -17.41
N GLN A 58 -13.87 -4.30 -16.33
CA GLN A 58 -13.39 -4.84 -15.08
C GLN A 58 -14.42 -4.64 -13.96
N ARG A 59 -14.24 -5.35 -12.84
CA ARG A 59 -15.16 -5.24 -11.71
C ARG A 59 -14.70 -4.19 -10.72
N LEU A 60 -15.67 -3.45 -10.16
CA LEU A 60 -15.46 -2.52 -9.06
C LEU A 60 -16.47 -2.80 -7.95
N SER A 61 -15.99 -2.82 -6.72
CA SER A 61 -16.84 -2.91 -5.54
C SER A 61 -16.47 -1.83 -4.52
N PHE A 62 -17.48 -1.33 -3.80
CA PHE A 62 -17.30 -0.38 -2.72
C PHE A 62 -17.60 -1.07 -1.39
N VAL A 63 -16.63 -1.05 -0.48
CA VAL A 63 -16.76 -1.59 0.88
C VAL A 63 -16.83 -0.42 1.84
N VAL A 64 -18.02 -0.19 2.40
CA VAL A 64 -18.24 0.91 3.34
C VAL A 64 -17.90 0.47 4.75
N VAL A 65 -17.02 1.22 5.42
CA VAL A 65 -16.62 1.00 6.82
C VAL A 65 -17.09 2.14 7.70
N ASP A 66 -17.43 1.82 8.94
CA ASP A 66 -17.71 2.82 9.95
C ASP A 66 -16.39 3.38 10.51
N GLU A 67 -16.12 4.66 10.27
CA GLU A 67 -14.91 5.35 10.77
C GLU A 67 -14.82 5.38 12.30
N VAL A 68 -15.91 5.11 13.01
CA VAL A 68 -15.91 5.01 14.48
C VAL A 68 -14.85 4.03 14.98
N VAL A 69 -14.53 3.00 14.21
CA VAL A 69 -13.45 2.04 14.52
C VAL A 69 -12.08 2.74 14.64
N PHE A 70 -11.88 3.83 13.92
CA PHE A 70 -10.61 4.57 13.87
C PHE A 70 -10.61 5.90 14.62
N LYS A 71 -11.70 6.21 15.36
CA LYS A 71 -11.88 7.51 16.05
C LYS A 71 -10.72 7.87 16.97
N ASP A 72 -10.08 6.87 17.56
CA ASP A 72 -8.98 7.02 18.51
C ASP A 72 -7.58 6.84 17.86
N CYS A 73 -7.52 6.52 16.55
CA CYS A 73 -6.27 6.39 15.83
C CYS A 73 -5.64 7.77 15.55
N PRO A 74 -4.31 7.93 15.66
CA PRO A 74 -3.64 9.18 15.37
C PRO A 74 -3.83 9.60 13.90
N THR A 75 -4.35 10.80 13.66
CA THR A 75 -4.45 11.39 12.33
C THR A 75 -3.73 12.73 12.29
N ASN A 76 -3.34 13.18 11.11
CA ASN A 76 -2.73 14.50 10.90
C ASN A 76 -3.16 15.09 9.54
N THR A 77 -2.60 16.22 9.16
CA THR A 77 -2.92 16.94 7.90
C THR A 77 -2.68 16.06 6.65
N TYR A 78 -1.85 15.03 6.74
CA TYR A 78 -1.42 14.18 5.62
C TYR A 78 -1.97 12.75 5.67
N ILE A 79 -2.41 12.30 6.85
CA ILE A 79 -2.92 10.94 7.09
C ILE A 79 -4.34 11.04 7.60
N SER A 80 -5.29 10.63 6.77
CA SER A 80 -6.70 10.51 7.11
C SER A 80 -7.01 9.14 7.73
N ALA A 81 -8.20 9.00 8.33
CA ALA A 81 -8.69 7.71 8.80
C ALA A 81 -8.68 6.62 7.70
N ALA A 82 -8.82 7.03 6.43
CA ALA A 82 -8.75 6.11 5.30
C ALA A 82 -7.41 5.34 5.18
N ALA A 83 -6.31 5.88 5.70
CA ALA A 83 -5.03 5.17 5.73
C ALA A 83 -5.08 3.89 6.59
N TYR A 84 -5.94 3.85 7.60
CA TYR A 84 -6.12 2.69 8.47
C TYR A 84 -7.01 1.59 7.85
N ASN A 85 -7.71 1.87 6.74
CA ASN A 85 -8.58 0.91 6.07
C ASN A 85 -7.86 -0.37 5.66
N ARG A 86 -6.55 -0.28 5.36
CA ARG A 86 -5.72 -1.46 5.04
C ARG A 86 -5.66 -2.47 6.19
N ILE A 87 -5.73 -2.02 7.43
CA ILE A 87 -5.69 -2.88 8.61
C ILE A 87 -6.92 -3.77 8.67
N LEU A 88 -8.11 -3.21 8.36
CA LEU A 88 -9.38 -3.93 8.43
C LEU A 88 -9.66 -4.82 7.20
N ALA A 89 -8.85 -4.75 6.15
CA ALA A 89 -9.13 -5.44 4.89
C ALA A 89 -9.52 -6.92 5.09
N ALA A 90 -8.82 -7.64 5.98
CA ALA A 90 -9.11 -9.05 6.24
C ALA A 90 -10.49 -9.29 6.89
N ASN A 91 -10.99 -8.32 7.66
CA ASN A 91 -12.28 -8.44 8.38
C ASN A 91 -13.48 -8.05 7.52
N ILE A 92 -13.27 -7.12 6.55
CA ILE A 92 -14.37 -6.50 5.79
C ILE A 92 -14.51 -7.02 4.37
N LEU A 93 -13.44 -7.62 3.81
CA LEU A 93 -13.49 -8.27 2.50
C LEU A 93 -14.20 -9.63 2.60
N PRO A 94 -14.78 -10.14 1.48
CA PRO A 94 -15.49 -11.41 1.47
C PRO A 94 -14.71 -12.53 2.18
N PRO A 95 -15.38 -13.36 3.00
CA PRO A 95 -14.70 -14.37 3.82
C PRO A 95 -14.05 -15.49 2.99
N ASP A 96 -14.52 -15.73 1.78
CA ASP A 96 -13.97 -16.67 0.82
C ASP A 96 -12.78 -16.12 0.02
N MET A 97 -12.54 -14.82 0.10
CA MET A 97 -11.35 -14.20 -0.49
C MET A 97 -10.10 -14.57 0.33
N LYS A 98 -9.15 -15.25 -0.31
CA LYS A 98 -7.93 -15.75 0.35
C LYS A 98 -6.78 -14.78 0.28
N ARG A 99 -6.73 -13.94 -0.76
CA ARG A 99 -5.61 -13.04 -1.04
C ARG A 99 -6.08 -11.75 -1.68
N CYS A 100 -5.41 -10.65 -1.33
CA CYS A 100 -5.56 -9.39 -2.06
C CYS A 100 -4.22 -8.64 -2.14
N LEU A 101 -4.14 -7.74 -3.13
CA LEU A 101 -3.05 -6.77 -3.26
C LEU A 101 -3.60 -5.40 -2.86
N TYR A 102 -3.23 -4.93 -1.66
CA TYR A 102 -3.51 -3.57 -1.24
C TYR A 102 -2.51 -2.61 -1.88
N LEU A 103 -3.02 -1.51 -2.44
CA LEU A 103 -2.24 -0.43 -3.04
C LEU A 103 -2.73 0.93 -2.54
N ASP A 104 -1.80 1.82 -2.17
CA ASP A 104 -2.13 3.22 -1.89
C ASP A 104 -2.56 3.95 -3.16
N ALA A 105 -3.50 4.90 -3.02
CA ALA A 105 -4.08 5.64 -4.14
C ALA A 105 -3.05 6.51 -4.90
N ASP A 106 -1.90 6.79 -4.31
CA ASP A 106 -0.82 7.58 -4.90
C ASP A 106 0.25 6.71 -5.60
N MET A 107 -0.19 5.57 -6.14
CA MET A 107 0.63 4.67 -6.95
C MET A 107 0.22 4.67 -8.42
N ILE A 108 1.17 4.31 -9.28
CA ILE A 108 0.95 4.03 -10.71
C ILE A 108 1.54 2.65 -11.04
N VAL A 109 0.70 1.79 -11.61
CA VAL A 109 1.12 0.49 -12.14
C VAL A 109 1.59 0.68 -13.57
N THR A 110 2.80 0.22 -13.89
CA THR A 110 3.43 0.39 -15.21
C THR A 110 3.59 -0.91 -15.99
N ARG A 111 3.38 -2.04 -15.33
CA ARG A 111 3.53 -3.40 -15.91
C ARG A 111 2.49 -4.36 -15.32
N ASN A 112 2.43 -5.57 -15.87
CA ASN A 112 1.54 -6.62 -15.36
C ASN A 112 1.89 -7.01 -13.92
N VAL A 113 0.86 -7.18 -13.07
CA VAL A 113 1.00 -7.51 -11.64
C VAL A 113 0.71 -8.98 -11.33
N ARG A 114 0.49 -9.83 -12.32
CA ARG A 114 0.18 -11.26 -12.13
C ARG A 114 1.27 -11.98 -11.34
N ASP A 115 2.54 -11.74 -11.71
CA ASP A 115 3.67 -12.40 -11.04
C ASP A 115 3.78 -11.95 -9.58
N LEU A 116 3.58 -10.65 -9.30
CA LEU A 116 3.47 -10.13 -7.95
C LEU A 116 2.33 -10.80 -7.17
N TYR A 117 1.13 -10.84 -7.76
CA TYR A 117 -0.05 -11.38 -7.08
C TYR A 117 0.09 -12.87 -6.74
N ASN A 118 0.82 -13.62 -7.56
CA ASN A 118 1.00 -15.08 -7.42
C ASN A 118 2.29 -15.47 -6.67
N VAL A 119 3.02 -14.52 -6.09
CA VAL A 119 4.23 -14.84 -5.29
C VAL A 119 3.87 -15.83 -4.20
N ASN A 120 4.67 -16.89 -4.08
CA ASN A 120 4.65 -17.76 -2.90
C ASN A 120 5.34 -17.02 -1.74
N MET A 121 4.63 -16.75 -0.68
CA MET A 121 5.12 -16.03 0.49
C MET A 121 5.59 -16.94 1.63
N ASP A 122 5.76 -18.25 1.38
CA ASP A 122 6.27 -19.23 2.35
C ASP A 122 5.54 -19.19 3.71
N ASN A 123 4.20 -19.07 3.68
CA ASN A 123 3.28 -18.92 4.82
C ASN A 123 3.40 -17.58 5.59
N ALA A 124 4.13 -16.59 5.08
CA ALA A 124 4.09 -15.25 5.65
C ALA A 124 2.70 -14.61 5.48
N ALA A 125 2.31 -13.80 6.46
CA ALA A 125 1.02 -13.11 6.43
C ALA A 125 0.96 -12.04 5.33
N VAL A 126 2.12 -11.46 4.98
CA VAL A 126 2.16 -10.33 4.05
C VAL A 126 3.46 -10.29 3.24
N GLY A 127 3.33 -10.06 1.93
CA GLY A 127 4.41 -9.69 1.03
C GLY A 127 4.53 -8.17 0.97
N VAL A 128 5.73 -7.65 1.23
CA VAL A 128 6.01 -6.22 1.41
C VAL A 128 7.28 -5.79 0.68
N VAL A 129 7.45 -4.49 0.47
CA VAL A 129 8.70 -3.90 -0.03
C VAL A 129 9.33 -3.04 1.05
N ILE A 130 10.65 -3.10 1.16
CA ILE A 130 11.41 -2.26 2.10
C ILE A 130 11.06 -0.78 1.91
N ASP A 131 10.90 -0.04 3.01
CA ASP A 131 10.70 1.41 2.95
C ASP A 131 11.97 2.12 2.50
N GLN A 132 11.84 3.32 1.94
CA GLN A 132 12.97 4.17 1.56
C GLN A 132 13.91 4.51 2.74
N SER A 133 13.46 4.33 3.97
CA SER A 133 14.24 4.45 5.20
C SER A 133 14.39 3.11 5.93
N GLY A 134 14.21 2.00 5.22
CA GLY A 134 13.96 0.68 5.77
C GLY A 134 15.11 0.06 6.58
N ASP A 135 16.32 0.57 6.46
CA ASP A 135 17.47 0.13 7.25
C ASP A 135 17.92 1.17 8.30
N ASP A 136 17.12 2.23 8.52
CA ASP A 136 17.41 3.24 9.53
C ASP A 136 17.24 2.67 10.95
N ILE A 137 18.32 2.66 11.72
CA ILE A 137 18.34 2.12 13.09
C ILE A 137 17.29 2.77 14.02
N ARG A 138 16.86 3.99 13.72
CA ARG A 138 15.88 4.72 14.53
C ARG A 138 14.49 4.04 14.54
N HIS A 139 14.10 3.34 13.46
CA HIS A 139 12.87 2.55 13.43
C HIS A 139 12.91 1.42 14.44
N PHE A 140 13.98 0.63 14.41
CA PHE A 140 14.14 -0.56 15.23
C PHE A 140 14.26 -0.23 16.72
N ASN A 141 15.02 0.84 17.06
CA ASN A 141 15.13 1.33 18.43
C ASN A 141 13.77 1.81 18.98
N ARG A 142 12.91 2.41 18.14
CA ARG A 142 11.58 2.89 18.54
C ARG A 142 10.58 1.76 18.66
N LEU A 143 10.60 0.79 17.73
CA LEU A 143 9.61 -0.28 17.64
C LEU A 143 10.00 -1.55 18.40
N GLY A 144 11.26 -1.66 18.85
CA GLY A 144 11.70 -2.71 19.77
C GLY A 144 11.96 -4.08 19.12
N TYR A 145 12.28 -4.14 17.81
CA TYR A 145 12.64 -5.39 17.13
C TYR A 145 13.97 -5.29 16.36
N SER A 146 14.52 -6.44 15.92
CA SER A 146 15.84 -6.49 15.28
C SER A 146 15.84 -5.87 13.88
N ARG A 147 16.91 -5.09 13.57
CA ARG A 147 17.15 -4.50 12.25
C ARG A 147 17.16 -5.53 11.12
N GLU A 148 17.57 -6.76 11.39
CA GLU A 148 17.60 -7.85 10.41
C GLU A 148 16.22 -8.16 9.81
N LYS A 149 15.14 -7.82 10.54
CA LYS A 149 13.77 -7.99 10.09
C LYS A 149 13.34 -6.94 9.04
N GLY A 150 14.10 -5.83 8.90
CA GLY A 150 13.78 -4.74 8.01
C GLY A 150 12.58 -3.90 8.46
N TYR A 151 12.38 -2.75 7.82
CA TYR A 151 11.20 -1.90 8.01
C TYR A 151 10.58 -1.66 6.64
N PHE A 152 9.32 -2.06 6.46
CA PHE A 152 8.65 -2.01 5.16
C PHE A 152 7.74 -0.80 5.00
N ASN A 153 7.49 -0.43 3.74
CA ASN A 153 6.51 0.58 3.37
C ASN A 153 5.11 -0.04 3.30
N SER A 154 4.14 0.55 4.00
CA SER A 154 2.77 0.03 4.11
C SER A 154 1.87 0.32 2.90
N GLY A 155 2.35 1.06 1.91
CA GLY A 155 1.55 1.43 0.74
C GLY A 155 1.30 0.29 -0.23
N LEU A 156 2.12 -0.77 -0.19
CA LEU A 156 1.87 -2.02 -0.91
C LEU A 156 1.90 -3.17 0.07
N LEU A 157 0.81 -3.95 0.12
CA LEU A 157 0.69 -5.17 0.93
C LEU A 157 0.05 -6.28 0.08
N LEU A 158 0.82 -7.33 -0.22
CA LEU A 158 0.26 -8.57 -0.74
C LEU A 158 -0.20 -9.40 0.45
N MET A 159 -1.49 -9.40 0.74
CA MET A 159 -2.04 -9.96 1.98
C MET A 159 -2.53 -11.40 1.78
N ASP A 160 -2.11 -12.31 2.65
CA ASP A 160 -2.79 -13.60 2.84
C ASP A 160 -3.92 -13.41 3.85
N LEU A 161 -5.15 -13.28 3.36
CA LEU A 161 -6.30 -12.96 4.19
C LEU A 161 -6.72 -14.12 5.11
N GLU A 162 -6.37 -15.36 4.77
CA GLU A 162 -6.63 -16.51 5.65
C GLU A 162 -5.73 -16.42 6.88
N VAL A 163 -4.42 -16.19 6.70
CA VAL A 163 -3.45 -16.01 7.79
C VAL A 163 -3.80 -14.78 8.63
N TRP A 164 -4.21 -13.67 7.98
CA TRP A 164 -4.61 -12.46 8.70
C TRP A 164 -5.80 -12.70 9.63
N ARG A 165 -6.81 -13.45 9.17
CA ARG A 165 -8.00 -13.80 9.98
C ARG A 165 -7.64 -14.78 11.08
N GLU A 166 -6.90 -15.84 10.77
CA GLU A 166 -6.49 -16.88 11.71
C GLU A 166 -5.67 -16.33 12.87
N LYS A 167 -4.73 -15.41 12.58
CA LYS A 167 -3.88 -14.79 13.59
C LYS A 167 -4.49 -13.54 14.23
N GLU A 168 -5.72 -13.16 13.86
CA GLU A 168 -6.42 -11.94 14.32
C GLU A 168 -5.58 -10.66 14.19
N LEU A 169 -4.80 -10.55 13.10
CA LEU A 169 -3.82 -9.47 12.89
C LEU A 169 -4.47 -8.07 12.90
N PRO A 170 -5.67 -7.83 12.34
CA PRO A 170 -6.32 -6.53 12.44
C PRO A 170 -6.47 -6.05 13.89
N ASN A 171 -6.93 -6.92 14.79
CA ASN A 171 -7.10 -6.58 16.19
C ASN A 171 -5.77 -6.28 16.88
N LYS A 172 -4.74 -7.11 16.63
CA LYS A 172 -3.39 -6.91 17.19
C LYS A 172 -2.77 -5.59 16.75
N VAL A 173 -2.96 -5.18 15.47
CA VAL A 173 -2.45 -3.90 14.97
C VAL A 173 -3.20 -2.73 15.61
N LEU A 174 -4.53 -2.80 15.77
CA LEU A 174 -5.31 -1.77 16.44
C LEU A 174 -4.97 -1.65 17.91
N GLU A 175 -4.80 -2.76 18.63
CA GLU A 175 -4.33 -2.78 20.02
C GLU A 175 -2.92 -2.17 20.17
N TYR A 176 -2.02 -2.47 19.22
CA TYR A 176 -0.69 -1.86 19.20
C TYR A 176 -0.77 -0.34 19.01
N ILE A 177 -1.61 0.14 18.08
CA ILE A 177 -1.85 1.57 17.87
C ILE A 177 -2.37 2.22 19.15
N ASP A 178 -3.37 1.62 19.79
CA ASP A 178 -3.98 2.17 21.00
C ASP A 178 -2.98 2.29 22.16
N SER A 179 -2.16 1.27 22.35
CA SER A 179 -1.16 1.23 23.42
C SER A 179 0.08 2.09 23.16
N HIS A 180 0.37 2.50 21.91
CA HIS A 180 1.59 3.20 21.51
C HIS A 180 1.34 4.56 20.83
N LYS A 181 0.18 5.19 20.99
CA LYS A 181 -0.22 6.45 20.32
C LYS A 181 0.84 7.56 20.34
N GLY A 182 1.62 7.67 21.42
CA GLY A 182 2.66 8.69 21.58
C GLY A 182 3.98 8.39 20.86
N ASN A 183 4.19 7.14 20.39
CA ASN A 183 5.46 6.66 19.82
C ASN A 183 5.39 6.36 18.33
N LEU A 184 4.22 6.43 17.71
CA LEU A 184 4.04 6.14 16.28
C LEU A 184 4.41 7.37 15.44
N GLN A 185 5.58 7.34 14.82
CA GLN A 185 6.05 8.42 13.94
C GLN A 185 5.40 8.32 12.54
N PHE A 186 5.21 7.11 12.05
CA PHE A 186 4.60 6.78 10.76
C PHE A 186 3.28 6.03 10.93
N HIS A 187 2.58 6.28 12.03
CA HIS A 187 1.21 5.85 12.30
C HIS A 187 0.95 4.36 12.02
N ASP A 188 0.10 4.05 11.04
CA ASP A 188 -0.25 2.69 10.64
C ASP A 188 0.94 1.87 10.15
N GLN A 189 1.90 2.49 9.44
CA GLN A 189 3.11 1.81 8.97
C GLN A 189 3.97 1.32 10.14
N ASP A 190 4.15 2.12 11.19
CA ASP A 190 4.89 1.71 12.40
C ASP A 190 4.20 0.52 13.08
N ALA A 191 2.89 0.58 13.24
CA ALA A 191 2.12 -0.47 13.89
C ALA A 191 2.12 -1.79 13.10
N LEU A 192 1.96 -1.71 11.78
CA LEU A 192 2.06 -2.87 10.90
C LEU A 192 3.45 -3.51 10.97
N ASN A 193 4.52 -2.71 10.94
CA ASN A 193 5.88 -3.21 11.08
C ASN A 193 6.10 -3.87 12.45
N ALA A 194 5.64 -3.24 13.54
CA ALA A 194 5.83 -3.76 14.89
C ALA A 194 5.08 -5.08 15.15
N VAL A 195 3.95 -5.30 14.48
CA VAL A 195 3.14 -6.52 14.66
C VAL A 195 3.53 -7.62 13.69
N LEU A 196 3.99 -7.26 12.48
CA LEU A 196 4.16 -8.21 11.37
C LEU A 196 5.63 -8.56 11.07
N TYR A 197 6.63 -7.97 11.74
CA TYR A 197 8.05 -8.15 11.39
C TYR A 197 8.51 -9.61 11.26
N ASP A 198 7.90 -10.54 11.96
CA ASP A 198 8.19 -11.99 11.89
C ASP A 198 7.34 -12.73 10.85
N ASP A 199 6.29 -12.08 10.34
CA ASP A 199 5.33 -12.66 9.39
C ASP A 199 5.38 -11.99 8.01
N THR A 200 6.53 -11.39 7.65
CA THR A 200 6.75 -10.69 6.39
C THR A 200 7.57 -11.49 5.39
N TYR A 201 7.17 -11.40 4.10
CA TYR A 201 7.95 -11.82 2.94
C TYR A 201 8.39 -10.58 2.16
N TYR A 202 9.71 -10.35 2.01
CA TYR A 202 10.22 -9.20 1.28
C TYR A 202 10.23 -9.45 -0.23
N LEU A 203 9.47 -8.62 -0.93
CA LEU A 203 9.36 -8.58 -2.38
C LEU A 203 10.48 -7.71 -2.99
N PRO A 204 10.88 -7.93 -4.26
CA PRO A 204 11.75 -7.02 -5.01
C PRO A 204 11.25 -5.59 -5.00
N MET A 205 12.17 -4.61 -4.90
CA MET A 205 11.85 -3.18 -4.76
C MET A 205 11.08 -2.60 -5.95
N LYS A 206 11.18 -3.21 -7.13
CA LYS A 206 10.43 -2.80 -8.34
C LYS A 206 8.91 -2.83 -8.18
N TYR A 207 8.39 -3.58 -7.19
CA TYR A 207 6.96 -3.63 -6.92
C TYR A 207 6.45 -2.46 -6.08
N ASN A 208 7.33 -1.70 -5.45
CA ASN A 208 6.98 -0.45 -4.77
C ASN A 208 8.16 0.53 -4.92
N SER A 209 8.40 0.98 -6.17
CA SER A 209 9.51 1.89 -6.48
C SER A 209 9.22 3.28 -5.93
N GLN A 210 9.98 3.66 -4.91
CA GLN A 210 9.81 4.90 -4.16
C GLN A 210 10.78 5.97 -4.71
N PHE A 211 10.41 7.25 -4.55
CA PHE A 211 11.17 8.38 -5.11
C PHE A 211 12.67 8.36 -4.72
N SER A 212 12.98 8.01 -3.48
CA SER A 212 14.38 8.00 -3.02
C SER A 212 15.25 6.92 -3.66
N PHE A 213 14.64 5.93 -4.34
CA PHE A 213 15.39 4.90 -5.06
C PHE A 213 16.11 5.44 -6.31
N LEU A 214 15.70 6.62 -6.79
CA LEU A 214 16.37 7.33 -7.89
C LEU A 214 17.73 7.91 -7.49
N TYR A 215 18.08 7.92 -6.21
CA TYR A 215 19.30 8.54 -5.68
C TYR A 215 20.05 7.57 -4.76
N LYS A 216 21.32 7.87 -4.47
CA LYS A 216 22.04 7.18 -3.40
C LYS A 216 21.32 7.40 -2.08
N ASN A 217 20.77 6.33 -1.54
CA ASN A 217 19.98 6.39 -0.31
C ASN A 217 20.80 5.82 0.87
N PRO A 218 21.23 6.65 1.83
CA PRO A 218 22.03 6.19 2.98
C PRO A 218 21.24 5.34 3.99
N TYR A 219 19.92 5.32 3.88
CA TYR A 219 19.01 4.56 4.75
C TYR A 219 18.61 3.21 4.16
N ILE A 220 19.24 2.81 3.05
CA ILE A 220 19.15 1.48 2.44
C ILE A 220 20.53 0.85 2.49
N ASP A 221 20.62 -0.37 2.99
CA ASP A 221 21.88 -1.12 3.05
C ASP A 221 22.45 -1.31 1.64
N LYS A 222 23.78 -1.18 1.53
CA LYS A 222 24.48 -1.26 0.24
C LYS A 222 24.25 -2.59 -0.48
N SER A 223 24.03 -3.68 0.24
CA SER A 223 23.72 -4.98 -0.36
C SER A 223 22.43 -4.98 -1.18
N ARG A 224 21.52 -4.03 -0.93
CA ARG A 224 20.24 -3.86 -1.62
C ARG A 224 20.28 -2.84 -2.76
N TRP A 225 21.40 -2.14 -2.96
CA TRP A 225 21.45 -1.05 -3.96
C TRP A 225 21.23 -1.54 -5.40
N GLN A 226 21.65 -2.75 -5.74
CA GLN A 226 21.41 -3.31 -7.08
C GLN A 226 19.90 -3.46 -7.35
N ASP A 227 19.15 -4.02 -6.41
CA ASP A 227 17.67 -4.13 -6.49
C ASP A 227 17.01 -2.73 -6.50
N MET A 228 17.53 -1.79 -5.70
CA MET A 228 17.05 -0.41 -5.67
C MET A 228 17.22 0.30 -7.02
N TYR A 229 18.37 0.16 -7.69
CA TYR A 229 18.62 0.76 -9.01
C TYR A 229 17.77 0.07 -10.09
N GLU A 230 17.64 -1.24 -10.05
CA GLU A 230 16.73 -1.97 -10.96
C GLU A 230 15.27 -1.49 -10.78
N ALA A 231 14.84 -1.27 -9.54
CA ALA A 231 13.51 -0.75 -9.25
C ALA A 231 13.30 0.69 -9.78
N ALA A 232 14.36 1.51 -9.80
CA ALA A 232 14.30 2.86 -10.34
C ALA A 232 14.23 2.88 -11.88
N GLU A 233 14.97 1.97 -12.55
CA GLU A 233 15.03 1.89 -14.01
C GLU A 233 13.85 1.12 -14.62
N HIS A 234 13.38 0.07 -13.91
CA HIS A 234 12.37 -0.87 -14.41
C HIS A 234 11.23 -1.10 -13.41
N PRO A 235 10.56 -0.03 -12.91
CA PRO A 235 9.50 -0.18 -11.94
C PRO A 235 8.33 -1.00 -12.51
N VAL A 236 7.70 -1.80 -11.67
CA VAL A 236 6.38 -2.39 -11.93
C VAL A 236 5.28 -1.52 -11.33
N ILE A 237 5.54 -0.98 -10.14
CA ILE A 237 4.66 -0.03 -9.46
C ILE A 237 5.51 1.13 -8.94
N ILE A 238 5.13 2.35 -9.33
CA ILE A 238 5.73 3.60 -8.84
C ILE A 238 4.88 4.11 -7.69
N HIS A 239 5.50 4.49 -6.58
CA HIS A 239 4.83 5.04 -5.41
C HIS A 239 5.32 6.45 -5.11
N TYR A 240 4.41 7.42 -5.14
CA TYR A 240 4.69 8.82 -4.84
C TYR A 240 4.62 9.10 -3.33
N THR A 241 5.56 8.53 -2.56
CA THR A 241 5.57 8.56 -1.08
C THR A 241 5.71 9.94 -0.46
N ASN A 242 6.22 10.94 -1.20
CA ASN A 242 6.47 12.28 -0.68
C ASN A 242 5.18 13.07 -0.40
N LYS A 243 5.26 14.05 0.53
CA LYS A 243 4.16 14.97 0.87
C LYS A 243 3.66 15.78 -0.32
N ILE A 244 4.58 16.20 -1.22
CA ILE A 244 4.22 16.88 -2.46
C ILE A 244 3.89 15.81 -3.50
N LYS A 245 2.66 15.82 -3.97
CA LYS A 245 2.16 14.84 -4.94
C LYS A 245 2.19 15.39 -6.37
N PRO A 246 2.25 14.53 -7.41
CA PRO A 246 2.29 14.98 -8.81
C PRO A 246 1.11 15.88 -9.22
N TRP A 247 -0.02 15.77 -8.55
CA TRP A 247 -1.22 16.58 -8.81
C TRP A 247 -1.29 17.90 -8.02
N HIS A 248 -0.29 18.22 -7.19
CA HIS A 248 -0.19 19.52 -6.55
C HIS A 248 0.40 20.55 -7.53
N ARG A 249 -0.04 21.84 -7.46
CA ARG A 249 0.40 22.90 -8.37
C ARG A 249 1.90 23.22 -8.31
N ALA A 250 2.57 22.99 -7.19
CA ALA A 250 4.00 23.22 -7.03
C ALA A 250 4.73 21.88 -7.16
N VAL A 251 5.18 21.53 -8.36
CA VAL A 251 5.73 20.18 -8.63
C VAL A 251 7.23 20.24 -8.83
N SER A 252 7.98 19.60 -7.95
CA SER A 252 9.38 19.24 -8.20
C SER A 252 9.52 17.92 -9.01
N TYR A 253 8.43 17.28 -9.38
CA TYR A 253 8.40 16.02 -10.17
C TYR A 253 8.48 16.23 -11.69
N THR A 254 8.57 17.47 -12.17
CA THR A 254 8.65 17.79 -13.61
C THR A 254 9.87 17.21 -14.32
N HIS A 255 10.78 16.56 -13.58
CA HIS A 255 11.98 15.92 -14.14
C HIS A 255 11.96 14.38 -14.04
N LEU A 256 10.88 13.79 -13.55
CA LEU A 256 10.62 12.36 -13.72
C LEU A 256 10.10 12.14 -15.16
N THR A 257 10.93 12.42 -16.14
CA THR A 257 10.76 11.82 -17.46
C THR A 257 10.96 10.32 -17.27
N LEU A 258 9.90 9.54 -17.48
CA LEU A 258 10.07 8.12 -17.72
C LEU A 258 11.14 7.96 -18.78
N PRO A 259 12.13 7.07 -18.60
CA PRO A 259 13.06 6.78 -19.67
C PRO A 259 12.25 6.37 -20.89
N THR A 260 12.44 7.13 -21.97
CA THR A 260 11.85 6.86 -23.29
C THR A 260 12.46 5.59 -23.88
#